data_e7167857b95aa5dd1c368ea33a5a9fd2
#
_entry.id   e7167857b95aa5dd1c368ea33a5a9fd2
#
_cell.length_a   1.000
_cell.length_b   1.000
_cell.length_c   1.000
_cell.angle_alpha   90.00
_cell.angle_beta   90.00
_cell.angle_gamma   90.00
#
_symmetry.space_group_name_H-M   'P 1'
#
loop_
_entity.id
_entity.type
_entity.pdbx_description
1 polymer ?
#
loop_
_entity_poly.entity_id
_entity_poly.type
_entity_poly.pdbx_seq_one_letter_code
_entity_poly.pdbx_strand_id
1 'polypeptide(L)'
;DQLSIAIGRRGQNVKLASILTNLEIDILTEKEDAERRQEEFKKITSLFAEKLDLEDMIAQLLAVEGYTSIEKIANASIQDIEKIEGFDNELAAEIYARATQYMENEKAELEKLIQSSKLDDYVKGISEFDNKILATLIENNIFSRQDLADLATDELVGRDGILQKRVEKSAAEKIIMDAREIYLNS
;
A
#
# COMPACT_ATOMS: atom_id res chain seq x y z
N ASP A 1 -26.90 -19.40 6.59
CA ASP A 1 -26.52 -20.81 6.42
C ASP A 1 -25.45 -21.02 5.34
N GLN A 2 -25.49 -20.30 4.20
CA GLN A 2 -24.47 -20.42 3.13
C GLN A 2 -23.10 -19.91 3.58
N LEU A 3 -23.03 -18.83 4.34
CA LEU A 3 -21.80 -18.28 4.91
C LEU A 3 -21.09 -19.32 5.79
N SER A 4 -21.83 -19.99 6.68
CA SER A 4 -21.28 -21.02 7.57
C SER A 4 -20.74 -22.22 6.80
N ILE A 5 -21.36 -22.57 5.66
CA ILE A 5 -20.90 -23.64 4.77
C ILE A 5 -19.61 -23.23 4.04
N ALA A 6 -19.57 -22.02 3.53
CA ALA A 6 -18.40 -21.48 2.85
C ALA A 6 -17.18 -21.37 3.77
N ILE A 7 -17.37 -20.88 5.00
CA ILE A 7 -16.31 -20.79 6.02
C ILE A 7 -15.88 -22.20 6.45
N GLY A 8 -16.85 -23.11 6.62
CA GLY A 8 -16.62 -24.46 7.11
C GLY A 8 -16.34 -24.52 8.60
N ARG A 9 -16.24 -25.73 9.15
CA ARG A 9 -16.01 -25.95 10.58
C ARG A 9 -14.65 -25.39 10.99
N ARG A 10 -14.62 -24.40 11.88
CA ARG A 10 -13.41 -23.67 12.33
C ARG A 10 -12.63 -23.00 11.19
N GLY A 11 -13.29 -22.56 10.13
CA GLY A 11 -12.63 -21.92 8.99
C GLY A 11 -11.86 -22.85 8.04
N GLN A 12 -12.09 -24.18 8.13
CA GLN A 12 -11.31 -25.15 7.35
C GLN A 12 -11.49 -25.00 5.84
N ASN A 13 -12.70 -24.72 5.36
CA ASN A 13 -12.94 -24.58 3.92
C ASN A 13 -12.23 -23.38 3.34
N VAL A 14 -12.31 -22.22 4.03
CA VAL A 14 -11.60 -21.00 3.61
C VAL A 14 -10.10 -21.21 3.63
N LYS A 15 -9.58 -21.84 4.70
CA LYS A 15 -8.14 -22.11 4.83
C LYS A 15 -7.64 -23.04 3.73
N LEU A 16 -8.40 -24.09 3.39
CA LEU A 16 -8.05 -24.99 2.29
C LEU A 16 -8.09 -24.29 0.93
N ALA A 17 -9.13 -23.47 0.69
CA ALA A 17 -9.23 -22.67 -0.52
C ALA A 17 -8.06 -21.70 -0.65
N SER A 18 -7.68 -21.00 0.42
CA SER A 18 -6.52 -20.10 0.44
C SER A 18 -5.21 -20.83 0.14
N ILE A 19 -5.01 -22.03 0.71
CA ILE A 19 -3.81 -22.84 0.43
C ILE A 19 -3.78 -23.30 -1.03
N LEU A 20 -4.91 -23.78 -1.57
CA LEU A 20 -5.00 -24.30 -2.94
C LEU A 20 -4.82 -23.21 -4.00
N THR A 21 -5.32 -22.01 -3.74
CA THR A 21 -5.25 -20.88 -4.68
C THR A 21 -4.02 -20.01 -4.47
N ASN A 22 -3.31 -20.19 -3.35
CA ASN A 22 -2.27 -19.28 -2.86
C ASN A 22 -2.75 -17.84 -2.74
N LEU A 23 -4.07 -17.66 -2.49
CA LEU A 23 -4.71 -16.36 -2.27
C LEU A 23 -5.24 -16.28 -0.86
N GLU A 24 -5.21 -15.11 -0.28
CA GLU A 24 -5.90 -14.83 0.98
C GLU A 24 -7.39 -14.62 0.67
N ILE A 25 -8.25 -15.47 1.23
CA ILE A 25 -9.70 -15.45 1.00
C ILE A 25 -10.38 -15.05 2.29
N ASP A 26 -11.04 -13.90 2.28
CA ASP A 26 -11.95 -13.46 3.32
C ASP A 26 -13.39 -13.66 2.86
N ILE A 27 -14.21 -14.26 3.71
CA ILE A 27 -15.64 -14.44 3.46
C ILE A 27 -16.39 -13.46 4.36
N LEU A 28 -17.07 -12.52 3.74
CA LEU A 28 -17.86 -11.49 4.41
C LEU A 28 -19.35 -11.70 4.17
N THR A 29 -20.19 -11.23 5.08
CA THR A 29 -21.60 -11.03 4.79
C THR A 29 -21.80 -9.85 3.84
N GLU A 30 -22.95 -9.80 3.14
CA GLU A 30 -23.29 -8.64 2.30
C GLU A 30 -23.24 -7.31 3.09
N LYS A 31 -23.63 -7.37 4.36
CA LYS A 31 -23.59 -6.20 5.25
C LYS A 31 -22.15 -5.77 5.56
N GLU A 32 -21.30 -6.70 5.96
CA GLU A 32 -19.88 -6.41 6.23
C GLU A 32 -19.15 -5.93 4.99
N ASP A 33 -19.45 -6.48 3.82
CA ASP A 33 -18.87 -6.04 2.57
C ASP A 33 -19.36 -4.63 2.17
N ALA A 34 -20.65 -4.32 2.39
CA ALA A 34 -21.19 -2.98 2.17
C ALA A 34 -20.57 -1.94 3.13
N GLU A 35 -20.44 -2.29 4.42
CA GLU A 35 -19.79 -1.43 5.42
C GLU A 35 -18.31 -1.19 5.06
N ARG A 36 -17.57 -2.23 4.68
CA ARG A 36 -16.18 -2.12 4.23
C ARG A 36 -16.04 -1.21 3.02
N ARG A 37 -16.87 -1.40 1.97
CA ARG A 37 -16.84 -0.53 0.79
C ARG A 37 -17.16 0.92 1.12
N GLN A 38 -18.09 1.15 2.04
CA GLN A 38 -18.42 2.50 2.48
C GLN A 38 -17.26 3.15 3.24
N GLU A 39 -16.58 2.40 4.10
CA GLU A 39 -15.38 2.89 4.80
C GLU A 39 -14.22 3.17 3.84
N GLU A 40 -13.97 2.28 2.88
CA GLU A 40 -12.95 2.48 1.85
C GLU A 40 -13.25 3.73 1.01
N PHE A 41 -14.49 3.87 0.57
CA PHE A 41 -14.93 5.06 -0.16
C PHE A 41 -14.73 6.34 0.65
N LYS A 42 -15.12 6.34 1.92
CA LYS A 42 -14.92 7.48 2.81
C LYS A 42 -13.44 7.80 3.01
N LYS A 43 -12.58 6.80 3.18
CA LYS A 43 -11.12 7.01 3.30
C LYS A 43 -10.54 7.65 2.04
N ILE A 44 -10.94 7.17 0.86
CA ILE A 44 -10.47 7.71 -0.43
C ILE A 44 -10.93 9.16 -0.61
N THR A 45 -12.20 9.46 -0.36
CA THR A 45 -12.74 10.82 -0.51
C THR A 45 -12.10 11.79 0.47
N SER A 46 -11.92 11.39 1.75
CA SER A 46 -11.19 12.21 2.72
C SER A 46 -9.74 12.43 2.32
N LEU A 47 -9.06 11.40 1.78
CA LEU A 47 -7.70 11.55 1.28
C LEU A 47 -7.60 12.60 0.18
N PHE A 48 -8.51 12.57 -0.81
CA PHE A 48 -8.50 13.54 -1.89
C PHE A 48 -8.84 14.95 -1.41
N ALA A 49 -9.85 15.09 -0.55
CA ALA A 49 -10.22 16.38 0.01
C ALA A 49 -9.07 17.02 0.82
N GLU A 50 -8.42 16.25 1.70
CA GLU A 50 -7.36 16.75 2.57
C GLU A 50 -6.02 16.97 1.86
N LYS A 51 -5.63 16.04 0.98
CA LYS A 51 -4.28 16.06 0.36
C LYS A 51 -4.22 16.88 -0.93
N LEU A 52 -5.32 16.93 -1.66
CA LEU A 52 -5.40 17.70 -2.91
C LEU A 52 -6.20 19.00 -2.74
N ASP A 53 -6.68 19.28 -1.52
CA ASP A 53 -7.52 20.47 -1.23
C ASP A 53 -8.71 20.58 -2.20
N LEU A 54 -9.44 19.47 -2.34
CA LEU A 54 -10.61 19.37 -3.22
C LEU A 54 -11.90 19.46 -2.41
N GLU A 55 -12.93 20.02 -3.02
CA GLU A 55 -14.28 19.96 -2.46
C GLU A 55 -14.77 18.52 -2.35
N ASP A 56 -15.53 18.20 -1.30
CA ASP A 56 -16.04 16.84 -1.04
C ASP A 56 -16.77 16.22 -2.23
N MET A 57 -17.52 17.05 -2.98
CA MET A 57 -18.24 16.59 -4.17
C MET A 57 -17.29 16.12 -5.27
N ILE A 58 -16.22 16.87 -5.53
CA ILE A 58 -15.20 16.54 -6.52
C ILE A 58 -14.46 15.25 -6.11
N ALA A 59 -14.08 15.16 -4.83
CA ALA A 59 -13.43 13.98 -4.29
C ALA A 59 -14.31 12.72 -4.41
N GLN A 60 -15.62 12.85 -4.19
CA GLN A 60 -16.59 11.74 -4.36
C GLN A 60 -16.73 11.33 -5.81
N LEU A 61 -16.83 12.26 -6.75
CA LEU A 61 -16.93 11.96 -8.18
C LEU A 61 -15.68 11.20 -8.67
N LEU A 62 -14.47 11.64 -8.28
CA LEU A 62 -13.24 10.92 -8.59
C LEU A 62 -13.25 9.49 -8.06
N ALA A 63 -13.70 9.29 -6.81
CA ALA A 63 -13.77 7.97 -6.20
C ALA A 63 -14.81 7.06 -6.89
N VAL A 64 -15.95 7.59 -7.31
CA VAL A 64 -16.99 6.85 -8.07
C VAL A 64 -16.47 6.42 -9.44
N GLU A 65 -15.68 7.25 -10.12
CA GLU A 65 -15.06 6.96 -11.41
C GLU A 65 -13.86 5.98 -11.31
N GLY A 66 -13.56 5.50 -10.10
CA GLY A 66 -12.56 4.44 -9.88
C GLY A 66 -11.14 4.94 -9.58
N TYR A 67 -10.96 6.23 -9.35
CA TYR A 67 -9.71 6.75 -8.80
C TYR A 67 -9.64 6.40 -7.31
N THR A 68 -8.77 5.47 -6.96
CA THR A 68 -8.63 4.96 -5.59
C THR A 68 -7.37 5.48 -4.87
N SER A 69 -6.52 6.24 -5.58
CA SER A 69 -5.31 6.84 -5.01
C SER A 69 -4.91 8.10 -5.79
N ILE A 70 -4.15 8.98 -5.13
CA ILE A 70 -3.59 10.19 -5.77
C ILE A 70 -2.64 9.81 -6.92
N GLU A 71 -1.91 8.72 -6.76
CA GLU A 71 -1.02 8.19 -7.79
C GLU A 71 -1.78 7.84 -9.09
N LYS A 72 -2.98 7.26 -8.99
CA LYS A 72 -3.82 6.99 -10.17
C LYS A 72 -4.24 8.26 -10.88
N ILE A 73 -4.54 9.33 -10.13
CA ILE A 73 -4.87 10.65 -10.69
C ILE A 73 -3.65 11.24 -11.39
N ALA A 74 -2.48 11.22 -10.74
CA ALA A 74 -1.23 11.74 -11.30
C ALA A 74 -0.75 10.98 -12.54
N ASN A 75 -1.11 9.68 -12.68
CA ASN A 75 -0.78 8.85 -13.85
C ASN A 75 -1.86 8.86 -14.94
N ALA A 76 -3.03 9.46 -14.68
CA ALA A 76 -4.09 9.61 -15.68
C ALA A 76 -3.76 10.74 -16.68
N SER A 77 -4.43 10.74 -17.83
CA SER A 77 -4.40 11.91 -18.70
C SER A 77 -5.44 12.96 -18.24
N ILE A 78 -5.17 14.24 -18.52
CA ILE A 78 -6.14 15.31 -18.27
C ILE A 78 -7.47 15.01 -18.98
N GLN A 79 -7.39 14.46 -20.21
CA GLN A 79 -8.57 14.09 -21.00
C GLN A 79 -9.40 12.96 -20.36
N ASP A 80 -8.78 12.06 -19.60
CA ASP A 80 -9.52 11.01 -18.89
C ASP A 80 -10.26 11.56 -17.67
N ILE A 81 -9.64 12.52 -16.98
CA ILE A 81 -10.26 13.23 -15.85
C ILE A 81 -11.41 14.13 -16.35
N GLU A 82 -11.23 14.81 -17.50
CA GLU A 82 -12.26 15.67 -18.12
C GLU A 82 -13.51 14.89 -18.56
N LYS A 83 -13.42 13.56 -18.81
CA LYS A 83 -14.59 12.72 -19.15
C LYS A 83 -15.56 12.52 -17.98
N ILE A 84 -15.14 12.84 -16.77
CA ILE A 84 -16.00 12.74 -15.58
C ILE A 84 -17.13 13.76 -15.71
N GLU A 85 -18.36 13.31 -15.51
CA GLU A 85 -19.52 14.18 -15.61
C GLU A 85 -19.43 15.35 -14.62
N GLY A 86 -19.54 16.56 -15.15
CA GLY A 86 -19.41 17.80 -14.37
C GLY A 86 -18.00 18.39 -14.31
N PHE A 87 -17.01 17.74 -14.93
CA PHE A 87 -15.65 18.27 -15.00
C PHE A 87 -15.41 18.94 -16.36
N ASP A 88 -14.79 20.10 -16.33
CA ASP A 88 -14.26 20.77 -17.51
C ASP A 88 -12.74 20.61 -17.60
N ASN A 89 -12.16 21.10 -18.68
CA ASN A 89 -10.72 20.98 -18.91
C ASN A 89 -9.90 21.75 -17.86
N GLU A 90 -10.41 22.88 -17.38
CA GLU A 90 -9.73 23.72 -16.39
C GLU A 90 -9.64 22.99 -15.02
N LEU A 91 -10.78 22.44 -14.56
CA LEU A 91 -10.84 21.65 -13.33
C LEU A 91 -10.01 20.36 -13.45
N ALA A 92 -10.08 19.64 -14.57
CA ALA A 92 -9.28 18.44 -14.79
C ALA A 92 -7.78 18.73 -14.77
N ALA A 93 -7.35 19.84 -15.38
CA ALA A 93 -5.96 20.28 -15.36
C ALA A 93 -5.50 20.68 -13.96
N GLU A 94 -6.35 21.33 -13.18
CA GLU A 94 -6.07 21.71 -11.79
C GLU A 94 -5.91 20.47 -10.89
N ILE A 95 -6.83 19.52 -10.97
CA ILE A 95 -6.76 18.24 -10.22
C ILE A 95 -5.48 17.48 -10.56
N TYR A 96 -5.17 17.35 -11.85
CA TYR A 96 -3.95 16.71 -12.32
C TYR A 96 -2.68 17.40 -11.78
N ALA A 97 -2.63 18.72 -11.84
CA ALA A 97 -1.48 19.50 -11.35
C ALA A 97 -1.30 19.33 -9.84
N ARG A 98 -2.38 19.38 -9.05
CA ARG A 98 -2.34 19.17 -7.60
C ARG A 98 -1.89 17.74 -7.26
N ALA A 99 -2.39 16.73 -7.96
CA ALA A 99 -1.99 15.34 -7.77
C ALA A 99 -0.50 15.12 -8.09
N THR A 100 -0.02 15.68 -9.21
CA THR A 100 1.39 15.59 -9.60
C THR A 100 2.29 16.30 -8.58
N GLN A 101 1.91 17.51 -8.16
CA GLN A 101 2.66 18.28 -7.15
C GLN A 101 2.73 17.54 -5.82
N TYR A 102 1.61 16.91 -5.40
CA TYR A 102 1.59 16.10 -4.18
C TYR A 102 2.57 14.92 -4.27
N MET A 103 2.59 14.20 -5.40
CA MET A 103 3.50 13.07 -5.62
C MET A 103 4.97 13.51 -5.63
N GLU A 104 5.29 14.65 -6.23
CA GLU A 104 6.65 15.22 -6.22
C GLU A 104 7.08 15.61 -4.81
N ASN A 105 6.20 16.26 -4.05
CA ASN A 105 6.47 16.64 -2.67
C ASN A 105 6.66 15.40 -1.76
N GLU A 106 5.77 14.39 -1.88
CA GLU A 106 5.88 13.12 -1.14
C GLU A 106 7.23 12.45 -1.43
N LYS A 107 7.62 12.39 -2.71
CA LYS A 107 8.91 11.83 -3.12
C LYS A 107 10.09 12.58 -2.49
N ALA A 108 10.06 13.91 -2.55
CA ALA A 108 11.12 14.74 -1.98
C ALA A 108 11.21 14.60 -0.45
N GLU A 109 10.08 14.49 0.24
CA GLU A 109 10.04 14.25 1.69
C GLU A 109 10.62 12.86 2.06
N LEU A 110 10.24 11.82 1.32
CA LEU A 110 10.78 10.47 1.51
C LEU A 110 12.31 10.44 1.27
N GLU A 111 12.79 11.09 0.21
CA GLU A 111 14.22 11.18 -0.09
C GLU A 111 14.98 11.90 1.04
N LYS A 112 14.46 13.00 1.56
CA LYS A 112 15.04 13.71 2.71
C LYS A 112 15.07 12.83 3.96
N LEU A 113 13.97 12.12 4.24
CA LEU A 113 13.89 11.20 5.37
C LEU A 113 14.96 10.11 5.27
N ILE A 114 15.09 9.48 4.10
CA ILE A 114 16.08 8.42 3.86
C ILE A 114 17.51 8.97 3.99
N GLN A 115 17.81 10.15 3.44
CA GLN A 115 19.12 10.77 3.51
C GLN A 115 19.52 11.17 4.95
N SER A 116 18.54 11.66 5.73
CA SER A 116 18.78 12.06 7.13
C SER A 116 18.77 10.88 8.11
N SER A 117 18.32 9.70 7.68
CA SER A 117 18.23 8.50 8.50
C SER A 117 19.59 7.85 8.71
N LYS A 118 19.66 6.94 9.70
CA LYS A 118 20.82 6.08 9.96
C LYS A 118 20.80 4.79 9.14
N LEU A 119 19.98 4.74 8.08
CA LEU A 119 19.85 3.56 7.24
C LEU A 119 21.19 3.20 6.62
N ASP A 120 21.63 1.95 6.75
CA ASP A 120 22.88 1.48 6.17
C ASP A 120 22.78 1.28 4.64
N ASP A 121 23.94 1.21 3.97
CA ASP A 121 24.00 1.08 2.52
C ASP A 121 23.50 -0.28 2.03
N TYR A 122 23.55 -1.32 2.89
CA TYR A 122 23.01 -2.63 2.56
C TYR A 122 21.49 -2.56 2.39
N VAL A 123 20.78 -1.95 3.35
CA VAL A 123 19.32 -1.81 3.31
C VAL A 123 18.89 -0.93 2.15
N LYS A 124 19.61 0.17 1.90
CA LYS A 124 19.36 1.05 0.74
C LYS A 124 19.59 0.38 -0.60
N GLY A 125 20.50 -0.60 -0.66
CA GLY A 125 20.87 -1.32 -1.89
C GLY A 125 19.96 -2.48 -2.26
N ILE A 126 18.97 -2.83 -1.44
CA ILE A 126 18.00 -3.91 -1.73
C ILE A 126 17.05 -3.45 -2.84
N SER A 127 17.07 -4.14 -3.98
CA SER A 127 16.32 -3.77 -5.18
C SER A 127 14.81 -3.78 -5.02
N GLU A 128 14.30 -4.59 -4.10
CA GLU A 128 12.89 -4.72 -3.76
C GLU A 128 12.36 -3.58 -2.88
N PHE A 129 13.28 -2.73 -2.36
CA PHE A 129 12.93 -1.67 -1.42
C PHE A 129 12.87 -0.32 -2.14
N ASP A 130 11.66 0.14 -2.42
CA ASP A 130 11.42 1.51 -2.86
C ASP A 130 11.48 2.52 -1.69
N ASN A 131 11.42 3.81 -2.00
CA ASN A 131 11.49 4.86 -0.98
C ASN A 131 10.37 4.76 0.07
N LYS A 132 9.19 4.26 -0.29
CA LYS A 132 8.07 4.08 0.65
C LYS A 132 8.34 2.91 1.61
N ILE A 133 8.93 1.84 1.11
CA ILE A 133 9.36 0.71 1.93
C ILE A 133 10.48 1.15 2.88
N LEU A 134 11.50 1.85 2.37
CA LEU A 134 12.59 2.37 3.20
C LEU A 134 12.09 3.30 4.31
N ALA A 135 11.13 4.18 4.02
CA ALA A 135 10.51 5.03 5.02
C ALA A 135 9.75 4.19 6.09
N THR A 136 9.02 3.17 5.66
CA THR A 136 8.32 2.26 6.59
C THR A 136 9.30 1.51 7.49
N LEU A 137 10.45 1.07 6.98
CA LEU A 137 11.51 0.45 7.79
C LEU A 137 12.08 1.42 8.83
N ILE A 138 12.33 2.68 8.43
CA ILE A 138 12.79 3.74 9.34
C ILE A 138 11.80 3.97 10.48
N GLU A 139 10.51 4.07 10.18
CA GLU A 139 9.42 4.23 11.16
C GLU A 139 9.36 3.08 12.16
N ASN A 140 9.75 1.87 11.73
CA ASN A 140 9.80 0.67 12.57
C ASN A 140 11.17 0.41 13.19
N ASN A 141 12.08 1.39 13.14
CA ASN A 141 13.44 1.33 13.71
C ASN A 141 14.32 0.22 13.11
N ILE A 142 14.12 -0.12 11.85
CA ILE A 142 14.95 -1.06 11.10
C ILE A 142 15.92 -0.23 10.24
N PHE A 143 17.18 -0.16 10.66
CA PHE A 143 18.18 0.71 10.05
C PHE A 143 19.33 -0.04 9.42
N SER A 144 19.56 -1.28 9.83
CA SER A 144 20.78 -2.01 9.48
C SER A 144 20.50 -3.40 8.93
N ARG A 145 21.53 -3.96 8.29
CA ARG A 145 21.53 -5.38 7.88
C ARG A 145 21.23 -6.31 9.05
N GLN A 146 21.75 -5.97 10.24
CA GLN A 146 21.53 -6.78 11.45
C GLN A 146 20.07 -6.75 11.87
N ASP A 147 19.41 -5.57 11.85
CA ASP A 147 17.99 -5.46 12.20
C ASP A 147 17.14 -6.35 11.28
N LEU A 148 17.46 -6.39 9.97
CA LEU A 148 16.77 -7.28 9.02
C LEU A 148 17.06 -8.76 9.30
N ALA A 149 18.28 -9.11 9.68
CA ALA A 149 18.69 -10.48 9.98
C ALA A 149 17.96 -11.04 11.22
N ASP A 150 17.62 -10.20 12.16
CA ASP A 150 16.93 -10.54 13.42
C ASP A 150 15.41 -10.76 13.22
N LEU A 151 14.84 -10.28 12.10
CA LEU A 151 13.41 -10.46 11.81
C LEU A 151 13.07 -11.89 11.34
N ALA A 152 11.86 -12.34 11.67
CA ALA A 152 11.24 -13.45 10.97
C ALA A 152 10.53 -12.95 9.70
N THR A 153 10.40 -13.81 8.69
CA THR A 153 9.72 -13.46 7.43
C THR A 153 8.30 -12.96 7.66
N ASP A 154 7.57 -13.57 8.57
CA ASP A 154 6.19 -13.18 8.88
C ASP A 154 6.11 -11.84 9.65
N GLU A 155 7.18 -11.44 10.37
CA GLU A 155 7.29 -10.10 10.98
C GLU A 155 7.54 -9.03 9.93
N LEU A 156 8.26 -9.35 8.86
CA LEU A 156 8.52 -8.41 7.76
C LEU A 156 7.31 -8.29 6.82
N VAL A 157 6.75 -9.41 6.33
CA VAL A 157 5.73 -9.43 5.27
C VAL A 157 4.48 -10.23 5.60
N GLY A 158 4.29 -10.65 6.84
CA GLY A 158 3.06 -11.33 7.29
C GLY A 158 1.83 -10.42 7.24
N ARG A 159 0.67 -10.95 7.60
CA ARG A 159 -0.61 -10.22 7.62
C ARG A 159 -0.52 -8.92 8.44
N ASP A 160 0.12 -9.00 9.60
CA ASP A 160 0.38 -7.88 10.51
C ASP A 160 1.86 -7.45 10.47
N GLY A 161 2.58 -7.87 9.42
CA GLY A 161 3.99 -7.56 9.24
C GLY A 161 4.24 -6.11 8.83
N ILE A 162 5.47 -5.65 9.03
CA ILE A 162 5.89 -4.25 8.81
C ILE A 162 5.61 -3.78 7.39
N LEU A 163 5.97 -4.59 6.40
CA LEU A 163 5.78 -4.28 4.98
C LEU A 163 4.48 -4.86 4.41
N GLN A 164 3.78 -5.70 5.18
CA GLN A 164 2.59 -6.41 4.72
C GLN A 164 2.83 -7.11 3.36
N LYS A 165 1.95 -6.86 2.39
CA LYS A 165 2.02 -7.48 1.05
C LYS A 165 2.84 -6.66 0.03
N ARG A 166 3.60 -5.65 0.45
CA ARG A 166 4.38 -4.81 -0.46
C ARG A 166 5.58 -5.54 -1.07
N VAL A 167 6.05 -6.58 -0.40
CA VAL A 167 7.15 -7.45 -0.86
C VAL A 167 6.65 -8.89 -0.86
N GLU A 168 6.96 -9.62 -1.91
CA GLU A 168 6.62 -11.04 -2.01
C GLU A 168 7.32 -11.86 -0.92
N LYS A 169 6.63 -12.83 -0.33
CA LYS A 169 7.15 -13.63 0.79
C LYS A 169 8.47 -14.32 0.42
N SER A 170 8.58 -14.85 -0.79
CA SER A 170 9.79 -15.49 -1.30
C SER A 170 10.99 -14.53 -1.42
N ALA A 171 10.72 -13.26 -1.79
CA ALA A 171 11.74 -12.23 -1.83
C ALA A 171 12.17 -11.82 -0.42
N ALA A 172 11.21 -11.64 0.49
CA ALA A 172 11.48 -11.34 1.89
C ALA A 172 12.31 -12.44 2.58
N GLU A 173 12.02 -13.72 2.31
CA GLU A 173 12.82 -14.85 2.79
C GLU A 173 14.28 -14.77 2.34
N LYS A 174 14.51 -14.48 1.04
CA LYS A 174 15.86 -14.29 0.49
C LYS A 174 16.57 -13.11 1.14
N ILE A 175 15.92 -11.95 1.25
CA ILE A 175 16.49 -10.74 1.87
C ILE A 175 16.93 -11.04 3.30
N ILE A 176 16.10 -11.73 4.10
CA ILE A 176 16.43 -12.09 5.48
C ILE A 176 17.58 -13.11 5.52
N MET A 177 17.58 -14.09 4.63
CA MET A 177 18.66 -15.09 4.55
C MET A 177 19.99 -14.43 4.17
N ASP A 178 19.99 -13.58 3.16
CA ASP A 178 21.17 -12.82 2.73
C ASP A 178 21.66 -11.87 3.85
N ALA A 179 20.74 -11.26 4.58
CA ALA A 179 21.10 -10.45 5.73
C ALA A 179 21.79 -11.29 6.83
N ARG A 180 21.33 -12.53 7.08
CA ARG A 180 21.88 -13.44 8.10
C ARG A 180 23.27 -13.97 7.77
N GLU A 181 23.74 -13.89 6.52
CA GLU A 181 25.12 -14.25 6.20
C GLU A 181 26.17 -13.45 7.00
N ILE A 182 25.79 -12.31 7.58
CA ILE A 182 26.66 -11.55 8.50
C ILE A 182 27.10 -12.41 9.70
N TYR A 183 26.22 -13.31 10.16
CA TYR A 183 26.52 -14.20 11.30
C TYR A 183 27.36 -15.43 10.92
N LEU A 184 27.45 -15.75 9.63
CA LEU A 184 28.26 -16.88 9.14
C LEU A 184 29.72 -16.49 8.89
N ASN A 185 29.97 -15.19 8.75
CA ASN A 185 31.29 -14.63 8.42
C ASN A 185 31.94 -13.91 9.62
N SER A 186 31.32 -14.00 10.80
CA SER A 186 31.82 -13.47 12.08
C SER A 186 32.38 -14.59 12.95
#